data_997392772c6ba576931e36ddb633b092
#
_entry.id   997392772c6ba576931e36ddb633b092
#
_cell.length_a   1.000
_cell.length_b   1.000
_cell.length_c   1.000
_cell.angle_alpha   90.00
_cell.angle_beta   90.00
_cell.angle_gamma   90.00
#
_symmetry.space_group_name_H-M   'P 1'
#
loop_
_entity.id
_entity.type
_entity.pdbx_description
1 polymer ?
#
loop_
_entity_poly.entity_id
_entity_poly.type
_entity_poly.pdbx_seq_one_letter_code
_entity_poly.pdbx_strand_id
1 'polypeptide(L)'
;MQDFKRFPVICSVGGINSAGRSSFDFSYKRLVIDNLDANSKKTLLKDLNSLTNSEISSEKDIFEKTLVRTVNSDLFDPDLLMKDVMNVNAAGQLPEGINLSKMYNSRQHPKGIQMTIFGVTDCLRNMGKDWDTEIKPLLDPKKIGVFSGPAIGQLDYEGMGGLLQSRKIGKRASSKHLSMSLIGMSADFINAYVIGSLGKTGTVAGACATFLYNLDLALKGIKNDELDFSIVGSAEAPINPEITDGFLATTGIADDKKILEMQIRNNDDNTEEVDHKNACRPFGDNAGMILGEAAQFVAVTTLEFALENGLKILGGFTDVAINADGFKKSISSPGIGNYITMAQSLSNTLKIGCSIQESIVIAHGTGTFQNRSTESDVLSRVAEGFKLKNWKVTALKGMLGHTMGPAAGDELITALGIWNHGLIPGINTTKKLANDVLSNNLDFCLNTREVDREKIDAIYLNAKGFGGNNGSCGVVSPSFIKSKINKRDFKNYEKKLSDTEAKRKVYLEESNNGNYDLIYRFKEEILDPSGDMKITKDKISISDYKDIDL
;
A
#
# COMPACT_ATOMS: atom_id res chain seq x y z
N MET A 1 -26.75 2.50 20.68
CA MET A 1 -26.23 2.25 19.33
C MET A 1 -25.02 3.15 19.16
N GLN A 2 -23.88 2.58 18.76
CA GLN A 2 -22.70 3.37 18.44
C GLN A 2 -23.05 4.31 17.27
N ASP A 3 -22.72 5.59 17.39
CA ASP A 3 -22.96 6.56 16.32
C ASP A 3 -21.95 6.28 15.19
N PHE A 4 -22.42 5.76 14.05
CA PHE A 4 -21.60 5.44 12.88
C PHE A 4 -21.31 6.67 12.00
N LYS A 5 -21.78 7.86 12.31
CA LYS A 5 -21.57 9.05 11.47
C LYS A 5 -20.10 9.32 11.20
N ARG A 6 -19.28 9.28 12.26
CA ARG A 6 -17.82 9.45 12.16
C ARG A 6 -17.05 8.13 11.96
N PHE A 7 -17.73 7.05 11.57
CA PHE A 7 -17.02 5.80 11.23
C PHE A 7 -16.13 6.02 10.01
N PRO A 8 -14.82 5.65 10.09
CA PRO A 8 -13.90 5.88 8.99
C PRO A 8 -14.18 4.94 7.82
N VAL A 9 -14.54 5.50 6.66
CA VAL A 9 -14.81 4.74 5.43
C VAL A 9 -13.76 5.03 4.36
N ILE A 10 -13.50 4.02 3.55
CA ILE A 10 -12.59 4.08 2.41
C ILE A 10 -13.40 4.59 1.22
N CYS A 11 -13.08 5.78 0.72
CA CYS A 11 -13.79 6.35 -0.42
C CYS A 11 -13.01 6.25 -1.74
N SER A 12 -11.70 6.07 -1.68
CA SER A 12 -10.88 5.80 -2.87
C SER A 12 -9.56 5.13 -2.49
N VAL A 13 -8.98 4.47 -3.47
CA VAL A 13 -7.61 3.95 -3.43
C VAL A 13 -6.91 4.22 -4.76
N GLY A 14 -5.60 4.32 -4.72
CA GLY A 14 -4.76 4.44 -5.90
C GLY A 14 -3.31 4.10 -5.57
N GLY A 15 -2.51 3.86 -6.58
CA GLY A 15 -1.14 3.46 -6.38
C GLY A 15 -0.60 2.62 -7.51
N ILE A 16 0.58 2.10 -7.26
CA ILE A 16 1.30 1.25 -8.20
C ILE A 16 2.22 0.30 -7.44
N ASN A 17 2.37 -0.92 -7.91
CA ASN A 17 3.36 -1.88 -7.45
C ASN A 17 3.88 -2.74 -8.62
N SER A 18 4.59 -3.82 -8.34
CA SER A 18 5.12 -4.71 -9.38
C SER A 18 4.05 -5.42 -10.22
N ALA A 19 2.80 -5.45 -9.77
CA ALA A 19 1.67 -5.99 -10.51
C ALA A 19 0.98 -4.96 -11.43
N GLY A 20 1.27 -3.66 -11.26
CA GLY A 20 0.67 -2.56 -12.01
C GLY A 20 -0.08 -1.56 -11.12
N ARG A 21 -0.99 -0.81 -11.72
CA ARG A 21 -1.80 0.23 -11.09
C ARG A 21 -2.82 -0.35 -10.11
N SER A 22 -3.06 0.33 -9.00
CA SER A 22 -3.93 -0.20 -7.92
C SER A 22 -5.39 0.21 -8.04
N SER A 23 -5.72 1.36 -8.63
CA SER A 23 -7.12 1.72 -8.89
C SER A 23 -7.82 0.69 -9.80
N PHE A 24 -9.13 0.56 -9.68
CA PHE A 24 -9.94 -0.43 -10.42
C PHE A 24 -9.48 -1.88 -10.27
N ASP A 25 -8.79 -2.18 -9.17
CA ASP A 25 -8.29 -3.51 -8.82
C ASP A 25 -7.27 -4.10 -9.81
N PHE A 26 -6.59 -3.30 -10.63
CA PHE A 26 -5.69 -3.86 -11.66
C PHE A 26 -4.51 -4.61 -11.08
N SER A 27 -3.82 -4.08 -10.07
CA SER A 27 -2.73 -4.81 -9.40
C SER A 27 -3.22 -6.10 -8.72
N TYR A 28 -4.41 -6.08 -8.11
CA TYR A 28 -5.04 -7.29 -7.58
C TYR A 28 -5.40 -8.29 -8.70
N LYS A 29 -6.01 -7.84 -9.79
CA LYS A 29 -6.35 -8.70 -10.94
C LYS A 29 -5.14 -9.43 -11.48
N ARG A 30 -3.97 -8.79 -11.46
CA ARG A 30 -2.72 -9.45 -11.85
C ARG A 30 -2.37 -10.65 -10.94
N LEU A 31 -2.68 -10.57 -9.64
CA LEU A 31 -2.38 -11.66 -8.69
C LEU A 31 -3.29 -12.89 -8.90
N VAL A 32 -4.48 -12.70 -9.46
CA VAL A 32 -5.48 -13.75 -9.68
C VAL A 32 -5.76 -13.99 -11.16
N ILE A 33 -4.84 -13.61 -12.04
CA ILE A 33 -5.04 -13.58 -13.50
C ILE A 33 -5.55 -14.90 -14.07
N ASP A 34 -5.04 -16.04 -13.55
CA ASP A 34 -5.41 -17.37 -14.03
C ASP A 34 -6.90 -17.70 -13.82
N ASN A 35 -7.52 -17.06 -12.83
CA ASN A 35 -8.92 -17.27 -12.45
C ASN A 35 -9.88 -16.17 -12.99
N LEU A 36 -9.35 -15.19 -13.75
CA LEU A 36 -10.18 -14.13 -14.32
C LEU A 36 -10.88 -14.59 -15.60
N ASP A 37 -12.06 -14.02 -15.83
CA ASP A 37 -12.75 -14.14 -17.13
C ASP A 37 -12.00 -13.40 -18.26
N ALA A 38 -12.32 -13.74 -19.51
CA ALA A 38 -11.64 -13.19 -20.68
C ALA A 38 -11.74 -11.65 -20.79
N ASN A 39 -12.87 -11.05 -20.36
CA ASN A 39 -13.05 -9.61 -20.41
C ASN A 39 -12.18 -8.91 -19.36
N SER A 40 -12.10 -9.44 -18.15
CA SER A 40 -11.23 -8.95 -17.07
C SER A 40 -9.75 -9.05 -17.46
N LYS A 41 -9.32 -10.15 -18.10
CA LYS A 41 -7.96 -10.28 -18.64
C LYS A 41 -7.67 -9.23 -19.72
N LYS A 42 -8.60 -9.01 -20.63
CA LYS A 42 -8.47 -8.00 -21.71
C LYS A 42 -8.34 -6.58 -21.13
N THR A 43 -9.11 -6.24 -20.10
CA THR A 43 -9.02 -4.92 -19.47
C THR A 43 -7.70 -4.73 -18.72
N LEU A 44 -7.20 -5.76 -18.04
CA LEU A 44 -5.88 -5.74 -17.41
C LEU A 44 -4.76 -5.55 -18.43
N LEU A 45 -4.81 -6.27 -19.56
CA LEU A 45 -3.84 -6.13 -20.63
C LEU A 45 -3.84 -4.71 -21.20
N LYS A 46 -5.01 -4.12 -21.42
CA LYS A 46 -5.13 -2.74 -21.90
C LYS A 46 -4.54 -1.74 -20.90
N ASP A 47 -4.80 -1.89 -19.60
CA ASP A 47 -4.24 -1.03 -18.56
C ASP A 47 -2.71 -1.12 -18.49
N LEU A 48 -2.14 -2.33 -18.51
CA LEU A 48 -0.70 -2.52 -18.50
C LEU A 48 -0.02 -1.93 -19.73
N ASN A 49 -0.59 -2.11 -20.93
CA ASN A 49 -0.09 -1.49 -22.14
C ASN A 49 -0.04 0.03 -22.05
N SER A 50 -1.11 0.61 -21.56
CA SER A 50 -1.22 2.05 -21.36
C SER A 50 -0.19 2.57 -20.34
N LEU A 51 -0.01 1.83 -19.24
CA LEU A 51 0.87 2.20 -18.15
C LEU A 51 2.35 2.11 -18.53
N THR A 52 2.73 1.09 -19.29
CA THR A 52 4.13 0.82 -19.63
C THR A 52 4.59 1.47 -20.92
N ASN A 53 3.65 1.98 -21.73
CA ASN A 53 3.90 2.45 -23.09
C ASN A 53 4.72 1.43 -23.92
N SER A 54 4.52 0.14 -23.66
CA SER A 54 5.18 -0.98 -24.31
C SER A 54 4.15 -1.99 -24.82
N GLU A 55 4.45 -2.70 -25.90
CA GLU A 55 3.57 -3.76 -26.38
C GLU A 55 3.60 -4.96 -25.42
N ILE A 56 2.64 -5.01 -24.50
CA ILE A 56 2.27 -6.24 -23.79
C ILE A 56 1.12 -6.83 -24.59
N SER A 57 1.41 -7.84 -25.43
CA SER A 57 0.46 -8.37 -26.41
C SER A 57 -0.18 -9.69 -25.96
N SER A 58 0.38 -10.33 -24.93
CA SER A 58 -0.02 -11.67 -24.49
C SER A 58 0.02 -11.83 -22.97
N GLU A 59 -0.68 -12.84 -22.46
CA GLU A 59 -0.56 -13.25 -21.06
C GLU A 59 0.91 -13.60 -20.71
N LYS A 60 1.66 -14.17 -21.64
CA LYS A 60 3.08 -14.47 -21.46
C LYS A 60 3.88 -13.20 -21.16
N ASP A 61 3.65 -12.12 -21.91
CA ASP A 61 4.33 -10.83 -21.66
C ASP A 61 4.00 -10.29 -20.27
N ILE A 62 2.72 -10.43 -19.82
CA ILE A 62 2.32 -10.04 -18.46
C ILE A 62 3.15 -10.82 -17.43
N PHE A 63 3.32 -12.13 -17.61
CA PHE A 63 4.10 -12.97 -16.69
C PHE A 63 5.59 -12.63 -16.69
N GLU A 64 6.14 -12.20 -17.80
CA GLU A 64 7.56 -11.85 -17.91
C GLU A 64 7.87 -10.44 -17.38
N LYS A 65 6.97 -9.49 -17.60
CA LYS A 65 7.19 -8.05 -17.36
C LYS A 65 6.63 -7.52 -16.04
N THR A 66 5.98 -8.35 -15.24
CA THR A 66 5.36 -7.95 -13.96
C THR A 66 5.76 -8.85 -12.79
N LEU A 67 5.47 -8.45 -11.57
CA LEU A 67 5.76 -9.15 -10.32
C LEU A 67 7.26 -9.30 -10.03
N VAL A 68 7.61 -10.21 -9.12
CA VAL A 68 9.01 -10.56 -8.82
C VAL A 68 9.65 -11.19 -10.06
N ARG A 69 10.82 -10.69 -10.43
CA ARG A 69 11.59 -11.14 -11.58
C ARG A 69 13.07 -10.78 -11.44
N THR A 70 13.88 -11.15 -12.41
CA THR A 70 15.29 -10.75 -12.46
C THR A 70 15.42 -9.24 -12.50
N VAL A 71 16.35 -8.68 -11.71
CA VAL A 71 16.61 -7.24 -11.66
C VAL A 71 17.13 -6.77 -13.02
N ASN A 72 16.53 -5.71 -13.53
CA ASN A 72 17.03 -5.04 -14.73
C ASN A 72 18.26 -4.19 -14.37
N SER A 73 19.43 -4.52 -14.94
CA SER A 73 20.69 -3.82 -14.73
C SER A 73 20.70 -2.37 -15.23
N ASP A 74 19.81 -2.02 -16.16
CA ASP A 74 19.68 -0.65 -16.69
C ASP A 74 19.09 0.36 -15.68
N LEU A 75 18.69 -0.11 -14.50
CA LEU A 75 18.18 0.76 -13.41
C LEU A 75 19.29 1.60 -12.76
N PHE A 76 20.56 1.26 -12.96
CA PHE A 76 21.67 1.93 -12.31
C PHE A 76 22.38 2.89 -13.25
N ASP A 77 22.62 4.13 -12.77
CA ASP A 77 23.36 5.14 -13.52
C ASP A 77 24.83 4.70 -13.66
N PRO A 78 25.32 4.40 -14.88
CA PRO A 78 26.69 3.94 -15.09
C PRO A 78 27.74 5.03 -14.81
N ASP A 79 27.36 6.31 -14.76
CA ASP A 79 28.25 7.45 -14.44
C ASP A 79 28.44 7.65 -12.93
N LEU A 80 27.57 7.09 -12.12
CA LEU A 80 27.78 6.98 -10.69
C LEU A 80 28.65 5.76 -10.46
N LEU A 81 29.74 5.87 -9.73
CA LEU A 81 30.74 4.83 -9.44
C LEU A 81 30.19 3.46 -8.97
N MET A 82 28.93 3.25 -9.08
CA MET A 82 28.16 2.05 -8.74
C MET A 82 28.18 1.06 -9.91
N LYS A 83 29.36 0.72 -10.39
CA LYS A 83 29.58 -0.44 -11.26
C LYS A 83 29.39 -1.77 -10.54
N ASP A 84 28.95 -1.70 -9.31
CA ASP A 84 28.84 -2.89 -8.49
C ASP A 84 27.61 -3.69 -8.92
N VAL A 85 27.89 -4.88 -9.37
CA VAL A 85 26.93 -5.94 -9.61
C VAL A 85 26.07 -6.07 -8.36
N MET A 86 24.75 -5.96 -8.51
CA MET A 86 23.85 -6.28 -7.40
C MET A 86 24.08 -7.71 -6.95
N ASN A 87 24.32 -7.90 -5.66
CA ASN A 87 24.46 -9.24 -5.08
C ASN A 87 23.11 -9.98 -4.95
N VAL A 88 22.00 -9.30 -5.25
CA VAL A 88 20.65 -9.84 -5.23
C VAL A 88 19.98 -9.54 -6.56
N ASN A 89 19.69 -10.59 -7.33
CA ASN A 89 19.22 -10.47 -8.71
C ASN A 89 17.71 -10.69 -8.87
N ALA A 90 16.95 -10.86 -7.78
CA ALA A 90 15.49 -10.95 -7.79
C ALA A 90 14.86 -9.75 -7.09
N ALA A 91 13.83 -9.15 -7.70
CA ALA A 91 13.07 -8.05 -7.11
C ALA A 91 11.66 -7.92 -7.71
N GLY A 92 10.73 -7.39 -6.89
CA GLY A 92 9.40 -6.94 -7.31
C GLY A 92 9.45 -5.53 -7.87
N GLN A 93 9.99 -5.37 -9.07
CA GLN A 93 10.12 -4.08 -9.75
C GLN A 93 8.78 -3.64 -10.34
N LEU A 94 8.54 -2.32 -10.46
CA LEU A 94 7.42 -1.82 -11.26
C LEU A 94 7.39 -2.51 -12.64
N PRO A 95 6.22 -2.68 -13.27
CA PRO A 95 6.13 -3.31 -14.58
C PRO A 95 7.14 -2.71 -15.58
N GLU A 96 7.75 -3.56 -16.39
CA GLU A 96 8.77 -3.14 -17.33
C GLU A 96 8.23 -2.13 -18.35
N GLY A 97 9.00 -1.07 -18.61
CA GLY A 97 8.63 0.01 -19.53
C GLY A 97 8.00 1.23 -18.86
N ILE A 98 7.61 1.15 -17.59
CA ILE A 98 7.08 2.33 -16.87
C ILE A 98 8.17 3.39 -16.70
N ASN A 99 7.83 4.63 -17.05
CA ASN A 99 8.68 5.79 -16.82
C ASN A 99 7.89 6.94 -16.19
N LEU A 100 7.78 6.91 -14.86
CA LEU A 100 7.04 7.92 -14.10
C LEU A 100 7.61 9.33 -14.26
N SER A 101 8.93 9.45 -14.47
CA SER A 101 9.58 10.74 -14.64
C SER A 101 9.15 11.50 -15.90
N LYS A 102 8.57 10.81 -16.88
CA LYS A 102 8.03 11.41 -18.11
C LYS A 102 6.55 11.76 -18.02
N MET A 103 5.83 11.29 -17.00
CA MET A 103 4.38 11.51 -16.85
C MET A 103 4.04 12.90 -16.30
N TYR A 104 5.01 13.61 -15.69
CA TYR A 104 4.86 14.95 -15.19
C TYR A 104 6.23 15.66 -15.16
N ASN A 105 6.30 16.94 -14.79
CA ASN A 105 7.57 17.68 -14.71
C ASN A 105 8.37 17.29 -13.45
N SER A 106 8.89 16.06 -13.43
CA SER A 106 9.52 15.41 -12.28
C SER A 106 11.03 15.60 -12.20
N ARG A 107 11.57 16.63 -12.82
CA ARG A 107 13.03 16.85 -12.84
C ARG A 107 13.63 16.77 -11.44
N GLN A 108 14.57 15.84 -11.25
CA GLN A 108 15.31 15.67 -10.01
C GLN A 108 14.44 15.26 -8.79
N HIS A 109 13.36 14.51 -9.02
CA HIS A 109 12.64 13.85 -7.94
C HIS A 109 13.13 12.41 -7.77
N PRO A 110 13.38 11.97 -6.53
CA PRO A 110 13.62 10.57 -6.22
C PRO A 110 12.47 9.68 -6.71
N LYS A 111 12.76 8.44 -7.08
CA LYS A 111 11.78 7.49 -7.59
C LYS A 111 10.58 7.32 -6.65
N GLY A 112 10.82 7.25 -5.33
CA GLY A 112 9.73 7.16 -4.35
C GLY A 112 8.81 8.37 -4.35
N ILE A 113 9.31 9.59 -4.60
CA ILE A 113 8.48 10.79 -4.76
C ILE A 113 7.72 10.75 -6.09
N GLN A 114 8.33 10.27 -7.17
CA GLN A 114 7.62 10.09 -8.45
C GLN A 114 6.46 9.11 -8.29
N MET A 115 6.69 7.98 -7.61
CA MET A 115 5.66 7.00 -7.27
C MET A 115 4.58 7.59 -6.34
N THR A 116 4.97 8.48 -5.41
CA THR A 116 4.03 9.21 -4.54
C THR A 116 3.07 10.07 -5.36
N ILE A 117 3.56 10.87 -6.30
CA ILE A 117 2.73 11.72 -7.16
C ILE A 117 1.78 10.88 -8.02
N PHE A 118 2.28 9.79 -8.62
CA PHE A 118 1.44 8.87 -9.36
C PHE A 118 0.33 8.28 -8.47
N GLY A 119 0.71 7.70 -7.33
CA GLY A 119 -0.23 6.97 -6.48
C GLY A 119 -1.30 7.85 -5.84
N VAL A 120 -0.93 9.06 -5.35
CA VAL A 120 -1.91 9.98 -4.79
C VAL A 120 -2.84 10.55 -5.87
N THR A 121 -2.33 10.85 -7.07
CA THR A 121 -3.17 11.28 -8.19
C THR A 121 -4.14 10.18 -8.60
N ASP A 122 -3.67 8.94 -8.76
CA ASP A 122 -4.52 7.79 -9.07
C ASP A 122 -5.63 7.60 -8.01
N CYS A 123 -5.31 7.82 -6.74
CA CYS A 123 -6.29 7.78 -5.65
C CYS A 123 -7.34 8.89 -5.79
N LEU A 124 -6.94 10.14 -6.03
CA LEU A 124 -7.86 11.26 -6.16
C LEU A 124 -8.74 11.15 -7.41
N ARG A 125 -8.17 10.79 -8.55
CA ARG A 125 -8.93 10.60 -9.80
C ARG A 125 -9.91 9.43 -9.70
N ASN A 126 -9.51 8.33 -9.07
CA ASN A 126 -10.39 7.18 -8.81
C ASN A 126 -11.53 7.48 -7.83
N MET A 127 -11.48 8.58 -7.09
CA MET A 127 -12.57 9.01 -6.21
C MET A 127 -13.84 9.39 -7.02
N GLY A 128 -13.69 9.81 -8.29
CA GLY A 128 -14.79 10.21 -9.17
C GLY A 128 -15.42 11.55 -8.80
N LYS A 129 -14.72 12.35 -8.02
CA LYS A 129 -15.04 13.73 -7.67
C LYS A 129 -13.78 14.57 -7.81
N ASP A 130 -13.90 15.75 -8.42
CA ASP A 130 -12.77 16.64 -8.52
C ASP A 130 -12.40 17.18 -7.15
N TRP A 131 -11.12 17.08 -6.82
CA TRP A 131 -10.63 17.46 -5.49
C TRP A 131 -10.85 18.93 -5.19
N ASP A 132 -10.51 19.81 -6.13
CA ASP A 132 -10.49 21.27 -5.89
C ASP A 132 -11.85 21.93 -5.99
N THR A 133 -12.69 21.45 -6.88
CA THR A 133 -13.99 22.07 -7.18
C THR A 133 -15.16 21.40 -6.46
N GLU A 134 -15.06 20.10 -6.13
CA GLU A 134 -16.18 19.34 -5.56
C GLU A 134 -15.97 18.87 -4.12
N ILE A 135 -14.71 18.62 -3.67
CA ILE A 135 -14.46 18.07 -2.34
C ILE A 135 -13.83 19.08 -1.38
N LYS A 136 -12.68 19.65 -1.75
CA LYS A 136 -11.94 20.60 -0.90
C LYS A 136 -12.80 21.78 -0.40
N PRO A 137 -13.66 22.42 -1.23
CA PRO A 137 -14.49 23.54 -0.77
C PRO A 137 -15.55 23.18 0.30
N LEU A 138 -15.86 21.88 0.46
CA LEU A 138 -16.84 21.42 1.44
C LEU A 138 -16.22 21.18 2.83
N LEU A 139 -14.91 21.09 2.89
CA LEU A 139 -14.15 20.74 4.08
C LEU A 139 -13.58 21.98 4.78
N ASP A 140 -13.49 21.93 6.10
CA ASP A 140 -12.61 22.84 6.83
C ASP A 140 -11.15 22.52 6.43
N PRO A 141 -10.39 23.51 5.93
CA PRO A 141 -9.01 23.27 5.47
C PRO A 141 -8.08 22.74 6.58
N LYS A 142 -8.38 22.97 7.86
CA LYS A 142 -7.64 22.39 9.01
C LYS A 142 -8.01 20.92 9.26
N LYS A 143 -9.18 20.47 8.82
CA LYS A 143 -9.67 19.09 9.03
C LYS A 143 -9.32 18.13 7.88
N ILE A 144 -8.36 18.50 7.03
CA ILE A 144 -7.83 17.65 5.97
C ILE A 144 -6.44 17.17 6.38
N GLY A 145 -6.28 15.87 6.62
CA GLY A 145 -5.00 15.26 7.00
C GLY A 145 -4.24 14.66 5.82
N VAL A 146 -2.89 14.72 5.85
CA VAL A 146 -2.02 14.03 4.90
C VAL A 146 -0.93 13.29 5.68
N PHE A 147 -0.98 11.96 5.67
CA PHE A 147 -0.04 11.11 6.40
C PHE A 147 0.62 10.12 5.46
N SER A 148 1.89 10.34 5.15
CA SER A 148 2.63 9.50 4.21
C SER A 148 4.13 9.56 4.45
N GLY A 149 4.80 8.43 4.28
CA GLY A 149 6.25 8.34 4.33
C GLY A 149 6.77 6.97 3.95
N PRO A 150 8.04 6.87 3.56
CA PRO A 150 8.72 5.61 3.34
C PRO A 150 9.10 4.95 4.67
N ALA A 151 9.48 3.68 4.62
CA ALA A 151 10.07 2.96 5.76
C ALA A 151 11.56 3.27 5.93
N ILE A 152 12.29 3.43 4.82
CA ILE A 152 13.74 3.66 4.78
C ILE A 152 14.05 5.09 4.33
N GLY A 153 13.46 5.54 3.24
CA GLY A 153 13.68 6.87 2.69
C GLY A 153 14.04 6.87 1.20
N GLN A 154 14.39 8.04 0.69
CA GLN A 154 14.75 8.26 -0.71
C GLN A 154 16.28 8.10 -0.86
N LEU A 155 16.76 6.89 -1.14
CA LEU A 155 18.19 6.58 -1.19
C LEU A 155 18.84 6.71 -2.58
N ASP A 156 18.07 6.92 -3.63
CA ASP A 156 18.57 7.24 -4.95
C ASP A 156 19.33 8.59 -5.00
N TYR A 157 20.02 8.85 -6.13
CA TYR A 157 20.89 10.03 -6.27
C TYR A 157 20.17 11.36 -6.09
N GLU A 158 18.93 11.47 -6.48
CA GLU A 158 18.09 12.66 -6.33
C GLU A 158 17.70 12.95 -4.87
N GLY A 159 17.92 12.01 -3.98
CA GLY A 159 17.65 12.09 -2.54
C GLY A 159 18.90 11.97 -1.68
N MET A 160 18.86 11.11 -0.66
CA MET A 160 19.94 10.86 0.29
C MET A 160 21.23 10.37 -0.40
N GLY A 161 21.08 9.54 -1.44
CA GLY A 161 22.23 9.04 -2.21
C GLY A 161 23.07 10.20 -2.76
N GLY A 162 22.45 11.19 -3.39
CA GLY A 162 23.15 12.38 -3.88
C GLY A 162 23.78 13.22 -2.77
N LEU A 163 23.13 13.34 -1.62
CA LEU A 163 23.69 14.05 -0.46
C LEU A 163 25.00 13.39 0.02
N LEU A 164 25.03 12.06 0.09
CA LEU A 164 26.18 11.30 0.59
C LEU A 164 27.28 11.10 -0.46
N GLN A 165 26.93 10.98 -1.72
CA GLN A 165 27.85 10.56 -2.80
C GLN A 165 28.44 11.75 -3.59
N SER A 166 27.74 12.88 -3.71
CA SER A 166 28.15 13.99 -4.59
C SER A 166 29.61 14.39 -4.41
N ARG A 167 30.07 14.56 -3.16
CA ARG A 167 31.48 14.92 -2.89
C ARG A 167 32.47 13.84 -3.30
N LYS A 168 32.09 12.56 -3.20
CA LYS A 168 32.97 11.42 -3.57
C LYS A 168 33.19 11.36 -5.07
N ILE A 169 32.22 11.80 -5.86
CA ILE A 169 32.30 11.83 -7.34
C ILE A 169 32.67 13.23 -7.88
N GLY A 170 33.19 14.13 -7.03
CA GLY A 170 33.64 15.46 -7.46
C GLY A 170 32.51 16.46 -7.78
N LYS A 171 31.23 16.12 -7.46
CA LYS A 171 30.09 17.02 -7.66
C LYS A 171 29.73 17.78 -6.37
N ARG A 172 28.96 18.84 -6.50
CA ARG A 172 28.37 19.54 -5.34
C ARG A 172 27.03 18.91 -4.98
N ALA A 173 26.77 18.75 -3.68
CA ALA A 173 25.42 18.42 -3.22
C ALA A 173 24.45 19.55 -3.56
N SER A 174 23.26 19.20 -4.02
CA SER A 174 22.16 20.13 -4.25
C SER A 174 21.39 20.36 -2.94
N SER A 175 20.82 21.55 -2.75
CA SER A 175 19.88 21.81 -1.64
C SER A 175 18.65 20.87 -1.69
N LYS A 176 18.28 20.41 -2.87
CA LYS A 176 17.20 19.41 -3.07
C LYS A 176 17.53 18.06 -2.45
N HIS A 177 18.80 17.61 -2.51
CA HIS A 177 19.20 16.34 -1.91
C HIS A 177 18.87 16.28 -0.41
N LEU A 178 19.06 17.40 0.32
CA LEU A 178 18.73 17.46 1.73
C LEU A 178 17.22 17.35 1.98
N SER A 179 16.44 18.20 1.30
CA SER A 179 14.99 18.21 1.49
C SER A 179 14.33 16.89 1.06
N MET A 180 14.73 16.32 -0.09
CA MET A 180 14.22 15.04 -0.56
C MET A 180 14.62 13.84 0.31
N SER A 181 15.63 14.00 1.18
CA SER A 181 16.07 12.95 2.12
C SER A 181 15.18 12.83 3.36
N LEU A 182 14.36 13.82 3.66
CA LEU A 182 13.53 13.82 4.86
C LEU A 182 12.42 12.75 4.75
N ILE A 183 12.24 11.94 5.80
CA ILE A 183 11.21 10.89 5.82
C ILE A 183 9.80 11.47 5.65
N GLY A 184 9.53 12.66 6.22
CA GLY A 184 8.26 13.36 6.09
C GLY A 184 8.00 13.97 4.70
N MET A 185 9.00 14.03 3.83
CA MET A 185 8.89 14.74 2.54
C MET A 185 7.75 14.22 1.66
N SER A 186 7.41 12.93 1.72
CA SER A 186 6.28 12.38 0.98
C SER A 186 4.95 13.07 1.35
N ALA A 187 4.67 13.24 2.64
CA ALA A 187 3.47 13.94 3.11
C ALA A 187 3.51 15.43 2.76
N ASP A 188 4.66 16.08 3.00
CA ASP A 188 4.84 17.50 2.69
C ASP A 188 4.69 17.77 1.20
N PHE A 189 5.21 16.88 0.35
CA PHE A 189 5.14 16.98 -1.10
C PHE A 189 3.70 16.83 -1.62
N ILE A 190 2.97 15.84 -1.08
CA ILE A 190 1.55 15.66 -1.38
C ILE A 190 0.77 16.92 -1.00
N ASN A 191 1.02 17.44 0.22
CA ASN A 191 0.28 18.62 0.67
C ASN A 191 0.61 19.86 -0.15
N ALA A 192 1.90 20.10 -0.41
CA ALA A 192 2.35 21.32 -1.11
C ALA A 192 1.96 21.37 -2.59
N TYR A 193 1.87 20.21 -3.27
CA TYR A 193 1.75 20.18 -4.72
C TYR A 193 0.52 19.43 -5.26
N VAL A 194 -0.27 18.79 -4.37
CA VAL A 194 -1.45 18.01 -4.81
C VAL A 194 -2.70 18.41 -4.03
N ILE A 195 -2.65 18.45 -2.70
CA ILE A 195 -3.83 18.62 -1.84
C ILE A 195 -4.08 20.08 -1.47
N GLY A 196 -3.05 20.82 -1.07
CA GLY A 196 -3.16 22.21 -0.63
C GLY A 196 -4.03 22.38 0.60
N SER A 197 -3.87 21.53 1.64
CA SER A 197 -4.59 21.65 2.90
C SER A 197 -3.82 22.51 3.90
N LEU A 198 -4.53 23.01 4.91
CA LEU A 198 -3.94 23.71 6.06
C LEU A 198 -4.02 22.85 7.34
N GLY A 199 -4.37 21.59 7.20
CA GLY A 199 -4.48 20.63 8.29
C GLY A 199 -3.17 19.94 8.64
N LYS A 200 -3.29 18.81 9.34
CA LYS A 200 -2.14 18.04 9.85
C LYS A 200 -1.45 17.28 8.71
N THR A 201 -0.14 17.44 8.59
CA THR A 201 0.70 16.65 7.69
C THR A 201 1.82 15.96 8.47
N GLY A 202 2.32 14.85 7.98
CA GLY A 202 3.49 14.20 8.55
C GLY A 202 3.55 12.70 8.28
N THR A 203 4.47 12.05 8.98
CA THR A 203 4.63 10.60 8.95
C THR A 203 5.11 10.06 10.29
N VAL A 204 4.71 8.82 10.57
CA VAL A 204 5.34 7.99 11.60
C VAL A 204 5.93 6.78 10.91
N ALA A 205 7.27 6.65 10.96
CA ALA A 205 7.96 5.52 10.41
C ALA A 205 7.88 4.32 11.37
N GLY A 206 7.26 3.25 10.93
CA GLY A 206 7.14 1.96 11.62
C GLY A 206 7.86 0.84 10.87
N ALA A 207 8.92 1.15 10.11
CA ALA A 207 9.54 0.23 9.18
C ALA A 207 8.49 -0.40 8.25
N CYS A 208 8.42 -1.73 8.12
CA CYS A 208 7.43 -2.40 7.26
C CYS A 208 5.96 -2.19 7.70
N ALA A 209 5.70 -1.62 8.88
CA ALA A 209 4.36 -1.27 9.35
C ALA A 209 3.99 0.21 9.12
N THR A 210 4.83 0.98 8.43
CA THR A 210 4.67 2.44 8.24
C THR A 210 3.29 2.84 7.72
N PHE A 211 2.72 2.11 6.76
CA PHE A 211 1.38 2.40 6.26
C PHE A 211 0.33 2.36 7.39
N LEU A 212 0.36 1.34 8.24
CA LEU A 212 -0.59 1.20 9.36
C LEU A 212 -0.35 2.25 10.45
N TYR A 213 0.89 2.66 10.70
CA TYR A 213 1.20 3.75 11.64
C TYR A 213 0.62 5.08 11.15
N ASN A 214 0.74 5.38 9.87
CA ASN A 214 0.14 6.57 9.27
C ASN A 214 -1.40 6.48 9.22
N LEU A 215 -1.94 5.29 8.97
CA LEU A 215 -3.38 5.04 9.02
C LEU A 215 -3.95 5.28 10.43
N ASP A 216 -3.25 4.85 11.49
CA ASP A 216 -3.66 5.08 12.88
C ASP A 216 -3.84 6.58 13.19
N LEU A 217 -2.90 7.43 12.72
CA LEU A 217 -3.01 8.89 12.90
C LEU A 217 -4.29 9.44 12.24
N ALA A 218 -4.55 9.03 11.01
CA ALA A 218 -5.74 9.48 10.28
C ALA A 218 -7.03 9.01 10.95
N LEU A 219 -7.12 7.73 11.33
CA LEU A 219 -8.33 7.18 11.94
C LEU A 219 -8.63 7.81 13.30
N LYS A 220 -7.60 8.04 14.12
CA LYS A 220 -7.76 8.78 15.40
C LYS A 220 -8.22 10.20 15.17
N GLY A 221 -7.64 10.90 14.20
CA GLY A 221 -8.06 12.25 13.84
C GLY A 221 -9.53 12.30 13.40
N ILE A 222 -9.98 11.37 12.57
CA ILE A 222 -11.37 11.29 12.09
C ILE A 222 -12.32 10.98 13.26
N LYS A 223 -11.99 10.02 14.11
CA LYS A 223 -12.85 9.61 15.25
C LYS A 223 -12.95 10.68 16.32
N ASN A 224 -11.90 11.45 16.55
CA ASN A 224 -11.83 12.52 17.54
C ASN A 224 -12.32 13.88 17.03
N ASP A 225 -12.92 13.94 15.83
CA ASP A 225 -13.40 15.18 15.20
C ASP A 225 -12.29 16.21 14.89
N GLU A 226 -11.05 15.75 14.78
CA GLU A 226 -9.92 16.59 14.38
C GLU A 226 -9.75 16.64 12.85
N LEU A 227 -10.23 15.61 12.15
CA LEU A 227 -10.19 15.47 10.70
C LEU A 227 -11.54 15.01 10.16
N ASP A 228 -11.92 15.51 8.99
CA ASP A 228 -13.09 15.03 8.24
C ASP A 228 -12.69 14.24 7.00
N PHE A 229 -11.47 14.46 6.51
CA PHE A 229 -10.90 13.78 5.36
C PHE A 229 -9.39 13.56 5.55
N SER A 230 -8.86 12.46 5.06
CA SER A 230 -7.42 12.20 5.09
C SER A 230 -6.95 11.41 3.87
N ILE A 231 -5.78 11.79 3.34
CA ILE A 231 -4.98 10.97 2.45
C ILE A 231 -3.92 10.27 3.29
N VAL A 232 -3.91 8.95 3.21
CA VAL A 232 -2.92 8.10 3.89
C VAL A 232 -2.19 7.27 2.85
N GLY A 233 -0.89 7.15 2.99
CA GLY A 233 -0.14 6.30 2.07
C GLY A 233 1.30 6.06 2.48
N SER A 234 1.97 5.34 1.61
CA SER A 234 3.41 5.10 1.68
C SER A 234 3.94 4.82 0.27
N ALA A 235 5.14 5.24 0.00
CA ALA A 235 5.84 4.93 -1.24
C ALA A 235 7.30 4.57 -0.92
N GLU A 236 7.78 3.48 -1.51
CA GLU A 236 9.12 2.96 -1.29
C GLU A 236 9.70 2.42 -2.59
N ALA A 237 10.94 2.82 -2.90
CA ALA A 237 11.74 2.31 -4.01
C ALA A 237 13.06 1.72 -3.47
N PRO A 238 13.01 0.53 -2.82
CA PRO A 238 14.14 0.01 -2.06
C PRO A 238 15.13 -0.80 -2.90
N ILE A 239 14.94 -0.89 -4.22
CA ILE A 239 15.78 -1.69 -5.10
C ILE A 239 16.99 -0.84 -5.50
N ASN A 240 17.96 -0.79 -4.62
CA ASN A 240 19.28 -0.21 -4.86
C ASN A 240 20.37 -1.02 -4.12
N PRO A 241 21.65 -0.91 -4.54
CA PRO A 241 22.73 -1.71 -3.98
C PRO A 241 22.87 -1.57 -2.46
N GLU A 242 22.80 -0.35 -1.93
CA GLU A 242 23.03 -0.09 -0.49
C GLU A 242 21.97 -0.76 0.39
N ILE A 243 20.69 -0.70 -0.01
CA ILE A 243 19.61 -1.36 0.75
C ILE A 243 19.73 -2.88 0.63
N THR A 244 19.97 -3.39 -0.58
CA THR A 244 20.09 -4.84 -0.81
C THR A 244 21.27 -5.42 -0.05
N ASP A 245 22.44 -4.77 -0.05
CA ASP A 245 23.61 -5.18 0.72
C ASP A 245 23.37 -5.10 2.22
N GLY A 246 22.69 -4.06 2.70
CA GLY A 246 22.29 -3.95 4.10
C GLY A 246 21.41 -5.13 4.54
N PHE A 247 20.43 -5.53 3.73
CA PHE A 247 19.60 -6.69 4.02
C PHE A 247 20.33 -8.03 3.83
N LEU A 248 21.26 -8.12 2.88
CA LEU A 248 22.10 -9.29 2.68
C LEU A 248 22.96 -9.56 3.94
N ALA A 249 23.51 -8.51 4.54
CA ALA A 249 24.26 -8.59 5.79
C ALA A 249 23.41 -9.11 6.98
N THR A 250 22.09 -8.92 6.95
CA THR A 250 21.17 -9.48 7.96
C THR A 250 20.80 -10.94 7.71
N THR A 251 21.26 -11.55 6.61
CA THR A 251 20.89 -12.88 6.14
C THR A 251 19.40 -13.09 5.82
N GLY A 252 18.60 -12.02 5.87
CA GLY A 252 17.15 -12.08 5.68
C GLY A 252 16.69 -12.05 4.21
N ILE A 253 17.57 -11.62 3.28
CA ILE A 253 17.27 -11.53 1.85
C ILE A 253 17.77 -12.78 1.10
N ALA A 254 17.06 -13.16 0.04
CA ALA A 254 17.45 -14.27 -0.83
C ALA A 254 18.41 -13.76 -1.91
N ASP A 255 19.62 -14.30 -1.93
CA ASP A 255 20.58 -14.20 -3.03
C ASP A 255 20.50 -15.44 -3.93
N ASP A 256 21.12 -15.38 -5.10
CA ASP A 256 21.07 -16.46 -6.10
C ASP A 256 21.54 -17.80 -5.53
N LYS A 257 22.56 -17.80 -4.68
CA LYS A 257 23.06 -19.01 -4.03
C LYS A 257 22.00 -19.64 -3.13
N LYS A 258 21.36 -18.86 -2.26
CA LYS A 258 20.31 -19.35 -1.36
C LYS A 258 19.07 -19.81 -2.14
N ILE A 259 18.73 -19.13 -3.25
CA ILE A 259 17.61 -19.52 -4.11
C ILE A 259 17.91 -20.89 -4.72
N LEU A 260 19.09 -21.08 -5.31
CA LEU A 260 19.49 -22.34 -5.91
C LEU A 260 19.54 -23.48 -4.86
N GLU A 261 20.12 -23.24 -3.67
CA GLU A 261 20.11 -24.19 -2.56
C GLU A 261 18.67 -24.57 -2.13
N MET A 262 17.74 -23.61 -2.12
CA MET A 262 16.33 -23.85 -1.84
C MET A 262 15.68 -24.71 -2.93
N GLN A 263 15.92 -24.42 -4.21
CA GLN A 263 15.42 -25.23 -5.33
C GLN A 263 15.88 -26.69 -5.22
N ILE A 264 17.16 -26.91 -4.93
CA ILE A 264 17.73 -28.25 -4.72
C ILE A 264 17.06 -28.97 -3.55
N ARG A 265 16.90 -28.30 -2.39
CA ARG A 265 16.24 -28.90 -1.21
C ARG A 265 14.79 -29.30 -1.46
N ASN A 266 14.10 -28.56 -2.33
CA ASN A 266 12.68 -28.81 -2.65
C ASN A 266 12.49 -29.76 -3.85
N ASN A 267 13.57 -30.24 -4.48
CA ASN A 267 13.53 -31.01 -5.73
C ASN A 267 12.70 -30.29 -6.82
N ASP A 268 12.95 -29.00 -7.00
CA ASP A 268 12.31 -28.24 -8.09
C ASP A 268 12.77 -28.75 -9.45
N ASP A 269 11.94 -28.59 -10.47
CA ASP A 269 12.17 -29.15 -11.81
C ASP A 269 13.46 -28.63 -12.48
N ASN A 270 13.86 -27.40 -12.18
CA ASN A 270 15.12 -26.81 -12.63
C ASN A 270 16.01 -26.49 -11.42
N THR A 271 17.15 -27.12 -11.33
CA THR A 271 18.18 -26.93 -10.29
C THR A 271 19.51 -26.42 -10.86
N GLU A 272 19.58 -26.14 -12.15
CA GLU A 272 20.77 -25.63 -12.84
C GLU A 272 20.71 -24.09 -12.99
N GLU A 273 19.51 -23.52 -13.09
CA GLU A 273 19.29 -22.08 -13.23
C GLU A 273 18.48 -21.53 -12.05
N VAL A 274 18.75 -20.27 -11.68
CA VAL A 274 18.07 -19.59 -10.58
C VAL A 274 16.67 -19.13 -11.01
N ASP A 275 15.64 -19.62 -10.34
CA ASP A 275 14.26 -19.19 -10.55
C ASP A 275 13.94 -17.94 -9.69
N HIS A 276 14.25 -16.78 -10.20
CA HIS A 276 13.99 -15.50 -9.52
C HIS A 276 12.50 -15.25 -9.27
N LYS A 277 11.60 -15.77 -10.10
CA LYS A 277 10.15 -15.58 -9.97
C LYS A 277 9.57 -16.30 -8.74
N ASN A 278 10.16 -17.43 -8.36
CA ASN A 278 9.76 -18.22 -7.20
C ASN A 278 10.76 -18.15 -6.03
N ALA A 279 11.56 -17.09 -5.98
CA ALA A 279 12.61 -16.89 -4.98
C ALA A 279 12.06 -16.71 -3.54
N CYS A 280 10.93 -16.03 -3.38
CA CYS A 280 10.29 -15.80 -2.09
C CYS A 280 9.10 -16.75 -1.91
N ARG A 281 9.12 -17.58 -0.85
CA ARG A 281 8.11 -18.62 -0.55
C ARG A 281 7.54 -18.42 0.86
N PRO A 282 6.56 -17.51 1.05
CA PRO A 282 5.93 -17.32 2.36
C PRO A 282 5.39 -18.65 2.90
N PHE A 283 5.69 -18.95 4.18
CA PHE A 283 5.32 -20.18 4.88
C PHE A 283 5.86 -21.50 4.28
N GLY A 284 6.59 -21.45 3.17
CA GLY A 284 7.26 -22.61 2.59
C GLY A 284 8.70 -22.77 3.07
N ASP A 285 9.40 -23.78 2.55
CA ASP A 285 10.86 -23.79 2.60
C ASP A 285 11.36 -22.69 1.68
N ASN A 286 12.14 -21.74 2.20
CA ASN A 286 12.45 -20.48 1.56
C ASN A 286 13.95 -20.16 1.55
N ALA A 287 14.33 -19.20 0.72
CA ALA A 287 15.68 -18.64 0.62
C ALA A 287 15.84 -17.33 1.39
N GLY A 288 14.73 -16.66 1.68
CA GLY A 288 14.68 -15.33 2.26
C GLY A 288 13.60 -14.46 1.63
N MET A 289 13.49 -13.21 2.06
CA MET A 289 12.61 -12.23 1.42
C MET A 289 13.22 -11.70 0.12
N ILE A 290 12.38 -11.16 -0.74
CA ILE A 290 12.73 -10.37 -1.93
C ILE A 290 12.16 -8.98 -1.75
N LEU A 291 12.90 -7.94 -2.10
CA LEU A 291 12.41 -6.56 -2.04
C LEU A 291 11.45 -6.26 -3.20
N GLY A 292 10.55 -5.31 -2.98
CA GLY A 292 9.61 -4.82 -3.99
C GLY A 292 9.42 -3.31 -3.91
N GLU A 293 9.03 -2.71 -5.03
CA GLU A 293 8.68 -1.29 -5.14
C GLU A 293 7.16 -1.13 -5.11
N ALA A 294 6.68 -0.16 -4.36
CA ALA A 294 5.27 0.21 -4.39
C ALA A 294 5.02 1.65 -3.91
N ALA A 295 3.91 2.20 -4.33
CA ALA A 295 3.25 3.36 -3.73
C ALA A 295 1.77 3.03 -3.59
N GLN A 296 1.23 3.09 -2.36
CA GLN A 296 -0.17 2.79 -2.09
C GLN A 296 -0.78 3.92 -1.28
N PHE A 297 -1.93 4.41 -1.76
CA PHE A 297 -2.65 5.52 -1.14
C PHE A 297 -4.13 5.19 -0.98
N VAL A 298 -4.71 5.69 0.09
CA VAL A 298 -6.13 5.57 0.42
C VAL A 298 -6.68 6.92 0.85
N ALA A 299 -7.86 7.27 0.36
CA ALA A 299 -8.65 8.39 0.83
C ALA A 299 -9.67 7.88 1.86
N VAL A 300 -9.61 8.42 3.07
CA VAL A 300 -10.47 8.05 4.19
C VAL A 300 -11.26 9.27 4.64
N THR A 301 -12.55 9.07 4.90
CA THR A 301 -13.44 10.14 5.39
C THR A 301 -14.46 9.56 6.36
N THR A 302 -15.30 10.43 6.94
CA THR A 302 -16.42 9.99 7.78
C THR A 302 -17.51 9.34 6.92
N LEU A 303 -18.25 8.39 7.47
CA LEU A 303 -19.42 7.81 6.79
C LEU A 303 -20.44 8.88 6.41
N GLU A 304 -20.70 9.85 7.31
CA GLU A 304 -21.62 10.95 7.06
C GLU A 304 -21.20 11.76 5.82
N PHE A 305 -19.94 12.20 5.75
CA PHE A 305 -19.43 12.96 4.59
C PHE A 305 -19.49 12.17 3.28
N ALA A 306 -19.15 10.87 3.33
CA ALA A 306 -19.24 10.01 2.16
C ALA A 306 -20.67 9.87 1.63
N LEU A 307 -21.67 9.70 2.53
CA LEU A 307 -23.07 9.62 2.15
C LEU A 307 -23.61 10.93 1.60
N GLU A 308 -23.27 12.06 2.25
CA GLU A 308 -23.72 13.39 1.84
C GLU A 308 -23.19 13.80 0.47
N ASN A 309 -21.99 13.34 0.09
CA ASN A 309 -21.34 13.72 -1.16
C ASN A 309 -21.35 12.63 -2.22
N GLY A 310 -21.99 11.48 -1.97
CA GLY A 310 -22.11 10.39 -2.91
C GLY A 310 -20.75 9.75 -3.25
N LEU A 311 -19.78 9.77 -2.32
CA LEU A 311 -18.51 9.09 -2.50
C LEU A 311 -18.70 7.58 -2.43
N LYS A 312 -18.00 6.84 -3.26
CA LYS A 312 -18.08 5.37 -3.22
C LYS A 312 -17.52 4.85 -1.90
N ILE A 313 -18.27 3.99 -1.22
CA ILE A 313 -17.83 3.31 0.00
C ILE A 313 -17.27 1.95 -0.40
N LEU A 314 -15.94 1.83 -0.36
CA LEU A 314 -15.20 0.61 -0.73
C LEU A 314 -15.04 -0.36 0.45
N GLY A 315 -15.26 0.12 1.67
CA GLY A 315 -15.10 -0.58 2.94
C GLY A 315 -14.89 0.44 4.05
N GLY A 316 -14.49 -0.02 5.23
CA GLY A 316 -14.14 0.87 6.33
C GLY A 316 -13.11 0.25 7.26
N PHE A 317 -12.55 1.05 8.14
CA PHE A 317 -11.52 0.61 9.06
C PHE A 317 -12.03 0.48 10.49
N THR A 318 -11.63 -0.59 11.16
CA THR A 318 -11.63 -0.64 12.63
C THR A 318 -10.47 0.18 13.19
N ASP A 319 -10.28 0.20 14.51
CA ASP A 319 -9.06 0.81 15.05
C ASP A 319 -7.84 0.01 14.63
N VAL A 320 -6.78 0.70 14.22
CA VAL A 320 -5.47 0.10 14.04
C VAL A 320 -4.91 -0.26 15.42
N ALA A 321 -4.45 -1.49 15.57
CA ALA A 321 -3.71 -1.91 16.74
C ALA A 321 -2.21 -1.78 16.47
N ILE A 322 -1.51 -1.00 17.29
CA ILE A 322 -0.06 -0.77 17.20
C ILE A 322 0.58 -1.11 18.53
N ASN A 323 1.58 -1.98 18.53
CA ASN A 323 2.32 -2.37 19.72
C ASN A 323 3.80 -2.64 19.44
N ALA A 324 4.65 -2.28 20.38
CA ALA A 324 6.05 -2.69 20.39
C ALA A 324 6.21 -4.14 20.88
N ASP A 325 7.35 -4.76 20.57
CA ASP A 325 7.68 -6.13 20.99
C ASP A 325 8.17 -6.25 22.45
N GLY A 326 8.45 -5.13 23.14
CA GLY A 326 9.11 -5.13 24.45
C GLY A 326 10.60 -5.46 24.33
N PHE A 327 11.20 -6.02 25.39
CA PHE A 327 12.61 -6.43 25.38
C PHE A 327 12.85 -7.59 24.42
N LYS A 328 13.91 -7.49 23.61
CA LYS A 328 14.27 -8.46 22.58
C LYS A 328 15.72 -8.88 22.69
N LYS A 329 16.00 -10.09 22.22
CA LYS A 329 17.38 -10.61 22.13
C LYS A 329 18.24 -9.81 21.14
N SER A 330 17.63 -9.35 20.04
CA SER A 330 18.24 -8.48 19.02
C SER A 330 17.15 -7.69 18.30
N ILE A 331 17.53 -6.64 17.55
CA ILE A 331 16.59 -5.83 16.79
C ILE A 331 15.75 -6.68 15.82
N SER A 332 16.34 -7.67 15.17
CA SER A 332 15.65 -8.53 14.20
C SER A 332 14.90 -9.72 14.83
N SER A 333 15.13 -10.03 16.12
CA SER A 333 14.46 -11.18 16.75
C SER A 333 12.96 -10.93 16.92
N PRO A 334 12.12 -11.98 16.90
CA PRO A 334 10.70 -11.85 17.16
C PRO A 334 10.40 -11.46 18.60
N GLY A 335 9.26 -10.81 18.82
CA GLY A 335 8.74 -10.43 20.12
C GLY A 335 7.23 -10.67 20.21
N ILE A 336 6.60 -10.17 21.28
CA ILE A 336 5.20 -10.45 21.60
C ILE A 336 4.20 -9.45 20.98
N GLY A 337 4.68 -8.36 20.41
CA GLY A 337 3.81 -7.26 19.94
C GLY A 337 2.77 -7.69 18.91
N ASN A 338 3.13 -8.60 18.00
CA ASN A 338 2.19 -9.04 16.96
C ASN A 338 1.06 -9.94 17.50
N TYR A 339 1.26 -10.69 18.58
CA TYR A 339 0.16 -11.38 19.27
C TYR A 339 -0.88 -10.37 19.77
N ILE A 340 -0.39 -9.28 20.35
CA ILE A 340 -1.25 -8.22 20.89
C ILE A 340 -2.01 -7.50 19.76
N THR A 341 -1.32 -7.09 18.70
CA THR A 341 -1.95 -6.34 17.60
C THR A 341 -3.01 -7.16 16.88
N MET A 342 -2.74 -8.43 16.59
CA MET A 342 -3.70 -9.31 15.95
C MET A 342 -4.93 -9.56 16.83
N ALA A 343 -4.73 -9.87 18.11
CA ALA A 343 -5.84 -10.08 19.05
C ALA A 343 -6.69 -8.80 19.23
N GLN A 344 -6.05 -7.64 19.36
CA GLN A 344 -6.76 -6.35 19.44
C GLN A 344 -7.54 -6.04 18.17
N SER A 345 -6.99 -6.32 17.00
CA SER A 345 -7.66 -6.07 15.72
C SER A 345 -8.95 -6.89 15.59
N LEU A 346 -8.93 -8.18 15.97
CA LEU A 346 -10.14 -9.00 16.02
C LEU A 346 -11.14 -8.47 17.07
N SER A 347 -10.64 -8.12 18.25
CA SER A 347 -11.48 -7.53 19.31
C SER A 347 -12.15 -6.23 18.88
N ASN A 348 -11.42 -5.34 18.19
CA ASN A 348 -11.97 -4.09 17.66
C ASN A 348 -13.07 -4.33 16.62
N THR A 349 -12.92 -5.36 15.79
CA THR A 349 -13.95 -5.80 14.82
C THR A 349 -15.22 -6.27 15.55
N LEU A 350 -15.08 -7.08 16.58
CA LEU A 350 -16.22 -7.55 17.38
C LEU A 350 -16.95 -6.40 18.11
N LYS A 351 -16.20 -5.40 18.63
CA LYS A 351 -16.77 -4.25 19.33
C LYS A 351 -17.74 -3.42 18.49
N ILE A 352 -17.54 -3.35 17.18
CA ILE A 352 -18.46 -2.66 16.26
C ILE A 352 -19.60 -3.56 15.77
N GLY A 353 -19.71 -4.79 16.29
CA GLY A 353 -20.74 -5.76 15.91
C GLY A 353 -20.55 -6.37 14.54
N CYS A 354 -19.30 -6.50 14.08
CA CYS A 354 -18.93 -7.17 12.84
C CYS A 354 -18.50 -8.60 13.13
N SER A 355 -18.91 -9.55 12.30
CA SER A 355 -18.53 -10.97 12.42
C SER A 355 -17.06 -11.18 12.03
N ILE A 356 -16.41 -12.11 12.72
CA ILE A 356 -15.04 -12.53 12.42
C ILE A 356 -14.95 -13.97 11.89
N GLN A 357 -16.05 -14.72 11.87
CA GLN A 357 -16.03 -16.18 11.62
C GLN A 357 -15.60 -16.52 10.18
N GLU A 358 -16.09 -15.79 9.19
CA GLU A 358 -15.72 -15.97 7.78
C GLU A 358 -14.65 -14.94 7.34
N SER A 359 -13.84 -14.46 8.28
CA SER A 359 -12.80 -13.48 7.98
C SER A 359 -11.57 -14.12 7.29
N ILE A 360 -10.73 -13.27 6.74
CA ILE A 360 -9.47 -13.63 6.08
C ILE A 360 -8.35 -12.83 6.73
N VAL A 361 -7.16 -13.39 6.83
CA VAL A 361 -5.96 -12.62 7.15
C VAL A 361 -5.00 -12.60 5.96
N ILE A 362 -4.57 -11.40 5.58
CA ILE A 362 -3.47 -11.21 4.65
C ILE A 362 -2.23 -11.03 5.51
N ALA A 363 -1.42 -12.08 5.54
CA ALA A 363 -0.30 -12.19 6.45
C ALA A 363 0.89 -11.34 6.00
N HIS A 364 1.71 -10.93 6.96
CA HIS A 364 2.98 -10.27 6.67
C HIS A 364 3.88 -11.10 5.76
N GLY A 365 3.99 -12.41 5.97
CA GLY A 365 4.49 -13.41 5.02
C GLY A 365 5.75 -13.04 4.24
N THR A 366 6.85 -12.69 4.93
CA THR A 366 8.06 -12.17 4.27
C THR A 366 8.87 -13.21 3.49
N GLY A 367 8.57 -14.50 3.62
CA GLY A 367 9.39 -15.56 3.04
C GLY A 367 10.72 -15.77 3.77
N THR A 368 10.85 -15.30 5.01
CA THR A 368 12.01 -15.58 5.86
C THR A 368 11.73 -16.73 6.83
N PHE A 369 12.78 -17.44 7.19
CA PHE A 369 12.71 -18.55 8.12
C PHE A 369 12.08 -18.18 9.47
N GLN A 370 12.51 -17.04 10.05
CA GLN A 370 11.97 -16.59 11.34
C GLN A 370 10.51 -16.15 11.25
N ASN A 371 10.09 -15.51 10.14
CA ASN A 371 8.73 -15.05 10.02
C ASN A 371 7.74 -16.19 9.88
N ARG A 372 8.03 -17.23 9.06
CA ARG A 372 7.09 -18.32 8.82
C ARG A 372 6.67 -19.04 10.09
N SER A 373 7.62 -19.35 10.99
CA SER A 373 7.34 -20.02 12.27
C SER A 373 6.65 -19.09 13.27
N THR A 374 7.15 -17.85 13.44
CA THR A 374 6.58 -16.92 14.43
C THR A 374 5.20 -16.40 14.02
N GLU A 375 4.97 -16.08 12.74
CA GLU A 375 3.67 -15.59 12.32
C GLU A 375 2.61 -16.70 12.33
N SER A 376 2.95 -17.91 11.92
CA SER A 376 2.02 -19.04 12.03
C SER A 376 1.65 -19.35 13.49
N ASP A 377 2.58 -19.23 14.44
CA ASP A 377 2.27 -19.35 15.87
C ASP A 377 1.33 -18.23 16.37
N VAL A 378 1.61 -16.97 15.98
CA VAL A 378 0.70 -15.83 16.29
C VAL A 378 -0.71 -16.12 15.80
N LEU A 379 -0.85 -16.43 14.51
CA LEU A 379 -2.16 -16.64 13.89
C LEU A 379 -2.90 -17.85 14.49
N SER A 380 -2.19 -18.96 14.74
CA SER A 380 -2.76 -20.17 15.34
C SER A 380 -3.30 -19.91 16.76
N ARG A 381 -2.53 -19.22 17.62
CA ARG A 381 -2.97 -18.88 18.99
C ARG A 381 -4.10 -17.88 19.00
N VAL A 382 -4.08 -16.90 18.10
CA VAL A 382 -5.18 -15.93 17.96
C VAL A 382 -6.44 -16.66 17.48
N ALA A 383 -6.33 -17.53 16.47
CA ALA A 383 -7.46 -18.33 15.99
C ALA A 383 -8.06 -19.18 17.11
N GLU A 384 -7.23 -19.86 17.93
CA GLU A 384 -7.68 -20.64 19.07
C GLU A 384 -8.41 -19.75 20.09
N GLY A 385 -7.81 -18.63 20.50
CA GLY A 385 -8.38 -17.71 21.51
C GLY A 385 -9.72 -17.11 21.08
N PHE A 386 -9.89 -16.84 19.80
CA PHE A 386 -11.15 -16.31 19.22
C PHE A 386 -12.07 -17.40 18.66
N LYS A 387 -11.72 -18.68 18.85
CA LYS A 387 -12.51 -19.86 18.40
C LYS A 387 -12.77 -19.88 16.89
N LEU A 388 -11.83 -19.32 16.11
CA LEU A 388 -11.86 -19.44 14.66
C LEU A 388 -11.42 -20.85 14.25
N LYS A 389 -12.05 -21.37 13.21
CA LYS A 389 -11.68 -22.67 12.61
C LYS A 389 -11.43 -22.46 11.13
N ASN A 390 -10.36 -23.08 10.62
CA ASN A 390 -9.97 -22.97 9.22
C ASN A 390 -9.87 -21.49 8.77
N TRP A 391 -9.27 -20.65 9.62
CA TRP A 391 -9.09 -19.23 9.33
C TRP A 391 -8.20 -19.07 8.09
N LYS A 392 -8.76 -18.45 7.06
CA LYS A 392 -8.11 -18.34 5.75
C LYS A 392 -6.93 -17.39 5.82
N VAL A 393 -5.75 -17.85 5.39
CA VAL A 393 -4.48 -17.12 5.39
C VAL A 393 -3.95 -17.02 3.97
N THR A 394 -3.66 -15.82 3.51
CA THR A 394 -2.89 -15.58 2.28
C THR A 394 -1.72 -14.64 2.53
N ALA A 395 -0.77 -14.56 1.60
CA ALA A 395 0.39 -13.67 1.67
C ALA A 395 0.84 -13.26 0.26
N LEU A 396 1.23 -12.01 0.09
CA LEU A 396 1.45 -11.40 -1.23
C LEU A 396 2.92 -11.31 -1.64
N LYS A 397 3.83 -11.36 -0.65
CA LYS A 397 5.24 -11.01 -0.86
C LYS A 397 6.02 -12.00 -1.72
N GLY A 398 5.49 -13.22 -1.88
CA GLY A 398 6.02 -14.16 -2.88
C GLY A 398 5.91 -13.62 -4.31
N MET A 399 4.84 -12.90 -4.62
CA MET A 399 4.55 -12.37 -5.94
C MET A 399 5.01 -10.92 -6.12
N LEU A 400 4.69 -10.04 -5.15
CA LEU A 400 4.97 -8.61 -5.23
C LEU A 400 6.41 -8.24 -4.82
N GLY A 401 7.09 -9.10 -4.06
CA GLY A 401 8.21 -8.71 -3.24
C GLY A 401 7.78 -7.98 -1.96
N HIS A 402 8.69 -7.74 -1.05
CA HIS A 402 8.44 -6.98 0.17
C HIS A 402 8.58 -5.49 -0.12
N THR A 403 7.46 -4.79 -0.22
CA THR A 403 7.37 -3.37 -0.58
C THR A 403 7.67 -2.43 0.60
N MET A 404 8.10 -2.96 1.74
CA MET A 404 8.48 -2.22 2.94
C MET A 404 7.34 -1.35 3.50
N GLY A 405 7.49 -0.02 3.48
CA GLY A 405 6.48 0.90 4.01
C GLY A 405 5.08 0.70 3.44
N PRO A 406 4.88 0.55 2.13
CA PRO A 406 3.57 0.32 1.49
C PRO A 406 2.97 -1.07 1.68
N ALA A 407 3.65 -2.03 2.30
CA ALA A 407 3.23 -3.44 2.32
C ALA A 407 1.78 -3.67 2.78
N ALA A 408 1.34 -3.01 3.85
CA ALA A 408 -0.05 -3.09 4.29
C ALA A 408 -1.03 -2.34 3.35
N GLY A 409 -0.54 -1.41 2.54
CA GLY A 409 -1.30 -0.82 1.44
C GLY A 409 -1.58 -1.83 0.33
N ASP A 410 -0.60 -2.67 -0.05
CA ASP A 410 -0.82 -3.78 -0.99
C ASP A 410 -1.84 -4.79 -0.43
N GLU A 411 -1.77 -5.06 0.87
CA GLU A 411 -2.74 -5.92 1.57
C GLU A 411 -4.14 -5.30 1.52
N LEU A 412 -4.28 -3.97 1.71
CA LEU A 412 -5.55 -3.26 1.60
C LEU A 412 -6.15 -3.36 0.19
N ILE A 413 -5.37 -3.09 -0.86
CA ILE A 413 -5.82 -3.22 -2.25
C ILE A 413 -6.32 -4.65 -2.52
N THR A 414 -5.60 -5.65 -1.99
CA THR A 414 -5.99 -7.05 -2.12
C THR A 414 -7.28 -7.35 -1.37
N ALA A 415 -7.49 -6.83 -0.17
CA ALA A 415 -8.73 -6.99 0.58
C ALA A 415 -9.95 -6.44 -0.19
N LEU A 416 -9.82 -5.25 -0.79
CA LEU A 416 -10.86 -4.66 -1.62
C LEU A 416 -11.14 -5.50 -2.88
N GLY A 417 -10.07 -6.01 -3.51
CA GLY A 417 -10.19 -6.89 -4.67
C GLY A 417 -10.91 -8.20 -4.35
N ILE A 418 -10.66 -8.80 -3.18
CA ILE A 418 -11.37 -10.01 -2.74
C ILE A 418 -12.88 -9.77 -2.67
N TRP A 419 -13.34 -8.65 -2.10
CA TRP A 419 -14.78 -8.33 -2.07
C TRP A 419 -15.36 -8.03 -3.45
N ASN A 420 -14.57 -7.45 -4.36
CA ASN A 420 -15.05 -7.15 -5.70
C ASN A 420 -15.17 -8.41 -6.58
N HIS A 421 -14.27 -9.37 -6.43
CA HIS A 421 -14.13 -10.51 -7.35
C HIS A 421 -14.42 -11.88 -6.73
N GLY A 422 -14.45 -12.02 -5.40
CA GLY A 422 -14.67 -13.31 -4.74
C GLY A 422 -13.51 -14.30 -4.84
N LEU A 423 -12.27 -13.80 -5.06
CA LEU A 423 -11.07 -14.61 -5.22
C LEU A 423 -10.03 -14.24 -4.17
N ILE A 424 -9.57 -15.18 -3.37
CA ILE A 424 -8.40 -14.99 -2.50
C ILE A 424 -7.15 -15.34 -3.31
N PRO A 425 -6.20 -14.41 -3.51
CA PRO A 425 -4.94 -14.75 -4.17
C PRO A 425 -4.22 -15.85 -3.41
N GLY A 426 -3.71 -16.86 -4.12
CA GLY A 426 -2.91 -17.93 -3.53
C GLY A 426 -1.50 -17.46 -3.16
N ILE A 427 -0.87 -18.17 -2.24
CA ILE A 427 0.58 -18.07 -1.98
C ILE A 427 1.30 -18.89 -3.06
N ASN A 428 1.13 -18.50 -4.33
CA ASN A 428 1.41 -19.33 -5.51
C ASN A 428 2.89 -19.74 -5.65
N THR A 429 3.81 -19.04 -4.98
CA THR A 429 5.24 -19.41 -4.96
C THR A 429 5.55 -20.52 -3.96
N THR A 430 4.60 -20.89 -3.08
CA THR A 430 4.75 -21.91 -2.05
C THR A 430 3.97 -23.16 -2.43
N LYS A 431 4.66 -24.22 -2.87
CA LYS A 431 4.04 -25.51 -3.22
C LYS A 431 3.58 -26.29 -1.98
N LYS A 432 4.31 -26.16 -0.86
CA LYS A 432 4.08 -26.90 0.38
C LYS A 432 4.51 -26.07 1.59
N LEU A 433 3.75 -26.17 2.68
CA LEU A 433 4.12 -25.56 3.97
C LEU A 433 5.39 -26.22 4.52
N ALA A 434 6.24 -25.41 5.13
CA ALA A 434 7.42 -25.93 5.84
C ALA A 434 7.00 -26.65 7.13
N ASN A 435 7.84 -27.58 7.58
CA ASN A 435 7.53 -28.44 8.72
C ASN A 435 7.38 -27.71 10.07
N ASP A 436 7.94 -26.49 10.18
CA ASP A 436 7.89 -25.64 11.36
C ASP A 436 6.76 -24.61 11.33
N VAL A 437 5.90 -24.68 10.31
CA VAL A 437 4.69 -23.84 10.20
C VAL A 437 3.55 -24.49 10.96
N LEU A 438 2.98 -23.76 11.92
CA LEU A 438 1.79 -24.19 12.63
C LEU A 438 0.55 -23.93 11.79
N SER A 439 -0.28 -24.95 11.61
CA SER A 439 -1.53 -24.85 10.82
C SER A 439 -2.79 -25.12 11.64
N ASN A 440 -2.68 -25.18 12.97
CA ASN A 440 -3.84 -25.41 13.84
C ASN A 440 -4.85 -24.27 13.70
N ASN A 441 -6.09 -24.61 13.36
CA ASN A 441 -7.18 -23.66 13.07
C ASN A 441 -6.93 -22.71 11.87
N LEU A 442 -5.87 -22.91 11.10
CA LEU A 442 -5.51 -22.09 9.93
C LEU A 442 -5.69 -22.88 8.63
N ASP A 443 -6.08 -22.17 7.59
CA ASP A 443 -6.25 -22.67 6.23
C ASP A 443 -5.44 -21.79 5.26
N PHE A 444 -4.21 -22.21 4.97
CA PHE A 444 -3.33 -21.47 4.06
C PHE A 444 -3.77 -21.64 2.61
N CYS A 445 -4.10 -20.54 1.96
CA CYS A 445 -4.49 -20.49 0.56
C CYS A 445 -3.24 -20.59 -0.33
N LEU A 446 -2.71 -21.80 -0.56
CA LEU A 446 -1.53 -21.98 -1.42
C LEU A 446 -1.84 -21.71 -2.90
N ASN A 447 -3.08 -21.96 -3.33
CA ASN A 447 -3.59 -21.63 -4.66
C ASN A 447 -4.72 -20.59 -4.54
N THR A 448 -4.97 -19.85 -5.62
CA THR A 448 -6.12 -18.93 -5.69
C THR A 448 -7.40 -19.68 -5.37
N ARG A 449 -8.20 -19.12 -4.47
CA ARG A 449 -9.42 -19.76 -3.96
C ARG A 449 -10.64 -18.88 -4.17
N GLU A 450 -11.68 -19.44 -4.74
CA GLU A 450 -13.00 -18.81 -4.82
C GLU A 450 -13.70 -18.83 -3.46
N VAL A 451 -14.37 -17.72 -3.11
CA VAL A 451 -15.12 -17.54 -1.86
C VAL A 451 -16.42 -16.78 -2.10
N ASP A 452 -17.40 -17.03 -1.25
CA ASP A 452 -18.62 -16.22 -1.19
C ASP A 452 -18.31 -14.89 -0.49
N ARG A 453 -18.09 -13.86 -1.29
CA ARG A 453 -17.70 -12.52 -0.83
C ARG A 453 -18.72 -11.86 0.11
N GLU A 454 -20.02 -12.21 -0.04
CA GLU A 454 -21.09 -11.65 0.80
C GLU A 454 -21.06 -12.19 2.24
N LYS A 455 -20.34 -13.29 2.48
CA LYS A 455 -20.12 -13.84 3.83
C LYS A 455 -18.88 -13.29 4.52
N ILE A 456 -18.01 -12.60 3.80
CA ILE A 456 -16.76 -12.06 4.35
C ILE A 456 -17.01 -10.65 4.86
N ASP A 457 -17.24 -10.51 6.16
CA ASP A 457 -17.47 -9.21 6.79
C ASP A 457 -16.19 -8.46 7.11
N ALA A 458 -15.07 -9.16 7.37
CA ALA A 458 -13.80 -8.55 7.72
C ALA A 458 -12.59 -9.24 7.07
N ILE A 459 -11.58 -8.45 6.71
CA ILE A 459 -10.26 -8.92 6.27
C ILE A 459 -9.22 -8.19 7.12
N TYR A 460 -8.22 -8.92 7.61
CA TYR A 460 -7.18 -8.39 8.49
C TYR A 460 -5.89 -8.15 7.73
N LEU A 461 -5.34 -6.95 7.89
CA LEU A 461 -4.02 -6.56 7.45
C LEU A 461 -3.04 -6.78 8.60
N ASN A 462 -1.87 -7.36 8.32
CA ASN A 462 -0.87 -7.67 9.35
C ASN A 462 0.53 -7.27 8.91
N ALA A 463 1.12 -6.29 9.58
CA ALA A 463 2.47 -5.82 9.31
C ALA A 463 3.38 -5.91 10.54
N LYS A 464 4.59 -6.42 10.33
CA LYS A 464 5.65 -6.54 11.33
C LYS A 464 6.87 -5.77 10.86
N GLY A 465 7.14 -4.65 11.52
CA GLY A 465 8.26 -3.79 11.18
C GLY A 465 9.55 -4.19 11.90
N PHE A 466 10.65 -4.05 11.19
CA PHE A 466 11.99 -4.17 11.74
C PHE A 466 12.13 -3.28 12.98
N GLY A 467 12.79 -3.76 14.04
CA GLY A 467 12.88 -3.05 15.33
C GLY A 467 11.78 -3.41 16.32
N GLY A 468 10.73 -4.14 15.91
CA GLY A 468 9.62 -4.55 16.77
C GLY A 468 8.41 -3.64 16.68
N ASN A 469 8.23 -2.97 15.57
CA ASN A 469 7.03 -2.21 15.25
C ASN A 469 5.97 -3.14 14.68
N ASN A 470 4.87 -3.35 15.38
CA ASN A 470 3.79 -4.21 14.92
C ASN A 470 2.53 -3.39 14.68
N GLY A 471 1.82 -3.70 13.60
CA GLY A 471 0.55 -3.11 13.27
C GLY A 471 -0.41 -4.14 12.68
N SER A 472 -1.66 -4.11 13.10
CA SER A 472 -2.74 -4.91 12.52
C SER A 472 -4.03 -4.11 12.47
N CYS A 473 -4.83 -4.29 11.43
CA CYS A 473 -6.08 -3.56 11.24
C CYS A 473 -7.15 -4.46 10.62
N GLY A 474 -8.36 -4.41 11.15
CA GLY A 474 -9.53 -4.99 10.49
C GLY A 474 -10.09 -4.00 9.47
N VAL A 475 -10.21 -4.46 8.22
CA VAL A 475 -10.99 -3.77 7.19
C VAL A 475 -12.36 -4.46 7.14
N VAL A 476 -13.45 -3.69 7.19
CA VAL A 476 -14.81 -4.23 7.13
C VAL A 476 -15.44 -4.00 5.76
N SER A 477 -16.29 -4.94 5.35
CA SER A 477 -16.86 -4.99 4.01
C SER A 477 -17.80 -3.83 3.71
N PRO A 478 -17.99 -3.46 2.43
CA PRO A 478 -19.04 -2.53 2.01
C PRO A 478 -20.43 -2.97 2.47
N SER A 479 -20.71 -4.28 2.44
CA SER A 479 -21.99 -4.88 2.85
C SER A 479 -22.24 -4.64 4.36
N PHE A 480 -21.23 -4.83 5.19
CA PHE A 480 -21.32 -4.52 6.62
C PHE A 480 -21.66 -3.05 6.86
N ILE A 481 -20.95 -2.12 6.20
CA ILE A 481 -21.21 -0.68 6.36
C ILE A 481 -22.62 -0.33 5.88
N LYS A 482 -23.04 -0.85 4.74
CA LYS A 482 -24.39 -0.67 4.21
C LYS A 482 -25.48 -1.09 5.22
N SER A 483 -25.24 -2.16 5.99
CA SER A 483 -26.16 -2.64 7.02
C SER A 483 -26.36 -1.63 8.18
N LYS A 484 -25.45 -0.66 8.35
CA LYS A 484 -25.51 0.39 9.39
C LYS A 484 -26.19 1.67 8.92
N ILE A 485 -26.49 1.79 7.63
CA ILE A 485 -27.13 2.96 7.03
C ILE A 485 -28.64 2.75 7.01
N ASN A 486 -29.43 3.76 7.45
CA ASN A 486 -30.86 3.67 7.35
C ASN A 486 -31.35 3.77 5.87
N LYS A 487 -32.53 3.23 5.59
CA LYS A 487 -33.07 3.12 4.22
C LYS A 487 -33.23 4.49 3.51
N ARG A 488 -33.55 5.56 4.25
CA ARG A 488 -33.75 6.89 3.66
C ARG A 488 -32.42 7.49 3.20
N ASP A 489 -31.41 7.47 4.06
CA ASP A 489 -30.11 8.01 3.76
C ASP A 489 -29.43 7.20 2.66
N PHE A 490 -29.59 5.87 2.67
CA PHE A 490 -29.09 5.01 1.62
C PHE A 490 -29.69 5.35 0.25
N LYS A 491 -31.01 5.58 0.15
CA LYS A 491 -31.66 5.96 -1.11
C LYS A 491 -31.18 7.31 -1.65
N ASN A 492 -30.93 8.27 -0.76
CA ASN A 492 -30.38 9.57 -1.15
C ASN A 492 -28.93 9.46 -1.63
N TYR A 493 -28.14 8.63 -0.96
CA TYR A 493 -26.76 8.32 -1.32
C TYR A 493 -26.68 7.66 -2.71
N GLU A 494 -27.49 6.66 -3.02
CA GLU A 494 -27.48 5.95 -4.31
C GLU A 494 -27.66 6.89 -5.51
N LYS A 495 -28.48 7.94 -5.38
CA LYS A 495 -28.69 8.94 -6.43
C LYS A 495 -27.41 9.73 -6.72
N LYS A 496 -26.69 10.13 -5.66
CA LYS A 496 -25.43 10.89 -5.79
C LYS A 496 -24.27 10.01 -6.25
N LEU A 497 -24.25 8.74 -5.80
CA LEU A 497 -23.25 7.76 -6.19
C LEU A 497 -23.26 7.48 -7.71
N SER A 498 -24.40 7.53 -8.36
CA SER A 498 -24.51 7.30 -9.82
C SER A 498 -23.66 8.29 -10.62
N ASP A 499 -23.62 9.58 -10.24
CA ASP A 499 -22.77 10.59 -10.86
C ASP A 499 -21.28 10.30 -10.62
N THR A 500 -20.92 9.96 -9.37
CA THR A 500 -19.56 9.59 -9.01
C THR A 500 -19.05 8.39 -9.82
N GLU A 501 -19.88 7.35 -9.97
CA GLU A 501 -19.50 6.17 -10.75
C GLU A 501 -19.36 6.48 -12.26
N ALA A 502 -20.15 7.39 -12.80
CA ALA A 502 -20.00 7.83 -14.18
C ALA A 502 -18.65 8.53 -14.41
N LYS A 503 -18.25 9.43 -13.50
CA LYS A 503 -16.95 10.12 -13.57
C LYS A 503 -15.76 9.16 -13.36
N ARG A 504 -15.90 8.17 -12.47
CA ARG A 504 -14.90 7.11 -12.32
C ARG A 504 -14.69 6.32 -13.61
N LYS A 505 -15.75 6.02 -14.36
CA LYS A 505 -15.64 5.35 -15.67
C LYS A 505 -14.89 6.20 -16.69
N VAL A 506 -15.11 7.52 -16.69
CA VAL A 506 -14.35 8.45 -17.55
C VAL A 506 -12.85 8.37 -17.23
N TYR A 507 -12.48 8.45 -15.95
CA TYR A 507 -11.07 8.29 -15.55
C TYR A 507 -10.48 6.93 -15.98
N LEU A 508 -11.24 5.85 -15.85
CA LEU A 508 -10.81 4.53 -16.31
C LEU A 508 -10.53 4.53 -17.82
N GLU A 509 -11.39 5.16 -18.63
CA GLU A 509 -11.21 5.22 -20.08
C GLU A 509 -10.00 6.08 -20.46
N GLU A 510 -9.83 7.24 -19.82
CA GLU A 510 -8.70 8.15 -20.04
C GLU A 510 -7.37 7.49 -19.67
N SER A 511 -7.28 6.89 -18.49
CA SER A 511 -6.06 6.20 -18.04
C SER A 511 -5.72 4.98 -18.90
N ASN A 512 -6.72 4.23 -19.38
CA ASN A 512 -6.54 3.13 -20.32
C ASN A 512 -6.13 3.59 -21.74
N ASN A 513 -6.12 4.90 -22.00
CA ASN A 513 -5.57 5.51 -23.21
C ASN A 513 -4.25 6.28 -22.94
N GLY A 514 -3.65 6.08 -21.77
CA GLY A 514 -2.36 6.69 -21.38
C GLY A 514 -2.47 8.09 -20.79
N ASN A 515 -3.68 8.61 -20.60
CA ASN A 515 -3.90 9.90 -19.97
C ASN A 515 -4.21 9.72 -18.47
N TYR A 516 -3.19 9.84 -17.64
CA TYR A 516 -3.32 9.77 -16.18
C TYR A 516 -3.57 11.12 -15.53
N ASP A 517 -3.34 12.22 -16.26
CA ASP A 517 -3.52 13.61 -15.82
C ASP A 517 -2.99 13.83 -14.39
N LEU A 518 -1.66 13.63 -14.21
CA LEU A 518 -1.03 13.68 -12.89
C LEU A 518 -1.10 15.08 -12.29
N ILE A 519 -1.55 15.17 -11.07
CA ILE A 519 -1.67 16.42 -10.32
C ILE A 519 -0.30 16.77 -9.72
N TYR A 520 0.30 17.85 -10.24
CA TYR A 520 1.55 18.40 -9.71
C TYR A 520 1.61 19.91 -9.97
N ARG A 521 1.29 20.71 -8.95
CA ARG A 521 1.10 22.17 -9.02
C ARG A 521 2.33 22.92 -8.57
N PHE A 522 3.41 22.79 -9.31
CA PHE A 522 4.64 23.50 -8.99
C PHE A 522 4.56 24.96 -9.44
N LYS A 523 4.68 25.92 -8.50
CA LYS A 523 4.55 27.37 -8.69
C LYS A 523 3.15 27.86 -9.09
N GLU A 524 2.13 27.04 -8.86
CA GLU A 524 0.75 27.40 -9.06
C GLU A 524 0.07 27.64 -7.70
N GLU A 525 -0.97 28.46 -7.67
CA GLU A 525 -1.83 28.68 -6.50
C GLU A 525 -1.06 29.03 -5.19
N ILE A 526 -0.02 29.84 -5.30
CA ILE A 526 0.74 30.29 -4.14
C ILE A 526 -0.11 31.28 -3.35
N LEU A 527 -0.44 30.93 -2.09
CA LEU A 527 -1.08 31.85 -1.17
C LEU A 527 -0.15 33.02 -0.85
N ASP A 528 -0.64 34.24 -1.06
CA ASP A 528 0.03 35.44 -0.58
C ASP A 528 -0.61 35.90 0.74
N PRO A 529 0.05 35.63 1.89
CA PRO A 529 -0.50 36.05 3.17
C PRO A 529 -0.60 37.56 3.34
N SER A 530 0.13 38.35 2.55
CA SER A 530 0.19 39.82 2.69
C SER A 530 -1.04 40.53 2.15
N GLY A 531 -1.80 39.92 1.23
CA GLY A 531 -2.94 40.58 0.54
C GLY A 531 -4.32 40.19 1.08
N ASP A 532 -4.53 38.94 1.47
CA ASP A 532 -5.86 38.34 1.60
C ASP A 532 -6.15 37.64 2.93
N MET A 533 -5.26 37.77 3.93
CA MET A 533 -5.49 37.16 5.24
C MET A 533 -6.04 38.17 6.25
N LYS A 534 -7.18 37.86 6.85
CA LYS A 534 -7.74 38.60 8.00
C LYS A 534 -7.81 37.70 9.22
N ILE A 535 -7.17 38.11 10.30
CA ILE A 535 -7.18 37.40 11.57
C ILE A 535 -8.02 38.18 12.59
N THR A 536 -8.99 37.54 13.20
CA THR A 536 -9.75 38.03 14.33
C THR A 536 -9.52 37.11 15.54
N LYS A 537 -10.07 37.43 16.68
CA LYS A 537 -9.97 36.56 17.89
C LYS A 537 -10.68 35.22 17.73
N ASP A 538 -11.62 35.11 16.82
CA ASP A 538 -12.51 33.96 16.68
C ASP A 538 -12.27 33.19 15.36
N LYS A 539 -11.66 33.85 14.34
CA LYS A 539 -11.46 33.23 13.03
C LYS A 539 -10.32 33.82 12.19
N ILE A 540 -9.84 33.01 11.27
CA ILE A 540 -8.95 33.40 10.16
C ILE A 540 -9.73 33.27 8.85
N SER A 541 -9.78 34.35 8.06
CA SER A 541 -10.30 34.33 6.69
C SER A 541 -9.14 34.45 5.72
N ILE A 542 -9.08 33.55 4.75
CA ILE A 542 -8.09 33.50 3.65
C ILE A 542 -8.89 33.38 2.36
N SER A 543 -8.59 34.20 1.33
CA SER A 543 -9.23 34.03 0.02
C SER A 543 -9.02 32.59 -0.47
N ASP A 544 -9.98 32.06 -1.19
CA ASP A 544 -10.00 30.69 -1.74
C ASP A 544 -10.12 29.55 -0.72
N TYR A 545 -10.21 29.85 0.58
CA TYR A 545 -10.47 28.87 1.63
C TYR A 545 -11.73 29.20 2.41
N LYS A 546 -12.37 28.15 2.92
CA LYS A 546 -13.40 28.31 3.94
C LYS A 546 -12.81 28.98 5.18
N ASP A 547 -13.56 29.91 5.80
CA ASP A 547 -13.14 30.52 7.06
C ASP A 547 -12.75 29.45 8.09
N ILE A 548 -11.66 29.72 8.79
CA ILE A 548 -11.08 28.83 9.81
C ILE A 548 -11.47 29.36 11.18
N ASP A 549 -12.26 28.62 11.92
CA ASP A 549 -12.58 28.92 13.32
C ASP A 549 -11.37 28.65 14.23
N LEU A 550 -11.10 29.55 15.22
CA LEU A 550 -9.99 29.47 16.15
C LEU A 550 -10.38 28.86 17.50
#